data_8d4bf09d87eb91fe912e20d9ba47dd7b
#
_entry.id   8d4bf09d87eb91fe912e20d9ba47dd7b
#
_cell.length_a   1.000
_cell.length_b   1.000
_cell.length_c   1.000
_cell.angle_alpha   90.00
_cell.angle_beta   90.00
_cell.angle_gamma   90.00
#
_symmetry.space_group_name_H-M   'P 1'
#
loop_
_entity.id
_entity.type
_entity.pdbx_description
1 polymer ?
#
loop_
_entity_poly.entity_id
_entity_poly.type
_entity_poly.pdbx_seq_one_letter_code
_entity_poly.pdbx_strand_id
1 'polypeptide(L)'
;MILITSAKYSSSDFTLEFGKIPPSFLPLGNKRLYEYQIELFKNFNQKFFLSLPSDFKLSKFDEKKLKELNVEILFVPNNLSLGESVVYCLNVCCAFDEKLYILHGDTFFKELAFKENSLQVAKVKENYDWAYLDNEFHTPLKTIEDDLILAGAYSFSHPQFLIKCIVESNYSFVDGMKSYSKVYAFDIIKNDTWLDFGLITSYFHSKKSVSTQRSFNNIDISNGYIKKSSSWQEKIKAEINWFDNLPKELFIYTPKVITYEDSYEIEYLCNNTLAELYVFGKLPSYVWKRIFK
;
A
#
# COMPACT_ATOMS: atom_id res chain seq x y z
N MET A 1 20.41 2.59 -2.37
CA MET A 1 19.58 1.64 -1.57
C MET A 1 18.10 2.05 -1.66
N ILE A 2 17.18 1.08 -1.67
CA ILE A 2 15.73 1.32 -1.60
C ILE A 2 15.22 0.71 -0.30
N LEU A 3 14.56 1.50 0.56
CA LEU A 3 13.99 1.06 1.83
C LEU A 3 12.46 1.21 1.80
N ILE A 4 11.75 0.09 1.90
CA ILE A 4 10.30 0.08 2.12
C ILE A 4 10.05 0.01 3.63
N THR A 5 9.45 1.07 4.20
CA THR A 5 9.23 1.17 5.65
C THR A 5 7.92 0.52 6.05
N SER A 6 7.96 -0.66 6.65
CA SER A 6 6.79 -1.44 7.08
C SER A 6 7.00 -2.10 8.45
N ALA A 7 7.80 -1.48 9.31
CA ALA A 7 8.16 -2.01 10.63
C ALA A 7 7.09 -1.81 11.71
N LYS A 8 6.00 -1.13 11.40
CA LYS A 8 4.83 -0.97 12.26
C LYS A 8 3.66 -1.75 11.69
N TYR A 9 2.87 -2.39 12.54
CA TYR A 9 1.64 -3.04 12.08
C TYR A 9 0.59 -2.02 11.65
N SER A 10 -0.25 -2.43 10.70
CA SER A 10 -1.42 -1.66 10.28
C SER A 10 -2.37 -1.41 11.46
N SER A 11 -3.26 -0.42 11.33
CA SER A 11 -4.18 0.00 12.40
C SER A 11 -5.09 -1.13 12.91
N SER A 12 -5.82 -0.85 14.00
CA SER A 12 -6.81 -1.78 14.58
C SER A 12 -7.85 -2.24 13.56
N ASP A 13 -8.31 -1.35 12.69
CA ASP A 13 -9.33 -1.65 11.67
C ASP A 13 -8.84 -2.70 10.69
N PHE A 14 -7.60 -2.57 10.22
CA PHE A 14 -6.96 -3.60 9.40
C PHE A 14 -6.74 -4.91 10.15
N THR A 15 -6.44 -4.81 11.45
CA THR A 15 -6.26 -6.01 12.30
C THR A 15 -7.58 -6.79 12.43
N LEU A 16 -8.72 -6.12 12.50
CA LEU A 16 -10.03 -6.75 12.50
C LEU A 16 -10.34 -7.45 11.17
N GLU A 17 -9.95 -6.85 10.05
CA GLU A 17 -10.18 -7.41 8.71
C GLU A 17 -9.20 -8.55 8.36
N PHE A 18 -7.91 -8.31 8.52
CA PHE A 18 -6.87 -9.19 7.99
C PHE A 18 -6.07 -9.96 9.05
N GLY A 19 -6.28 -9.65 10.34
CA GLY A 19 -5.36 -10.02 11.40
C GLY A 19 -4.13 -9.07 11.44
N LYS A 20 -3.20 -9.35 12.34
CA LYS A 20 -2.03 -8.50 12.59
C LYS A 20 -1.00 -8.65 11.45
N ILE A 21 -1.01 -7.72 10.50
CA ILE A 21 -0.09 -7.68 9.35
C ILE A 21 0.56 -6.30 9.18
N PRO A 22 1.82 -6.25 8.67
CA PRO A 22 2.44 -4.98 8.29
C PRO A 22 1.79 -4.37 7.04
N PRO A 23 1.84 -3.03 6.83
CA PRO A 23 1.17 -2.37 5.70
C PRO A 23 1.53 -2.92 4.33
N SER A 24 2.81 -3.16 4.05
CA SER A 24 3.24 -3.73 2.76
C SER A 24 2.73 -5.15 2.49
N PHE A 25 2.17 -5.82 3.50
CA PHE A 25 1.55 -7.15 3.36
C PHE A 25 0.05 -7.10 3.09
N LEU A 26 -0.55 -5.91 3.04
CA LEU A 26 -1.95 -5.76 2.66
C LEU A 26 -2.21 -6.40 1.28
N PRO A 27 -3.32 -7.12 1.12
CA PRO A 27 -3.67 -7.71 -0.16
C PRO A 27 -4.12 -6.65 -1.14
N LEU A 28 -3.59 -6.69 -2.35
CA LEU A 28 -3.98 -5.84 -3.46
C LEU A 28 -4.18 -6.70 -4.70
N GLY A 29 -5.44 -6.94 -5.03
CA GLY A 29 -5.77 -7.91 -6.05
C GLY A 29 -5.34 -9.34 -5.64
N ASN A 30 -4.49 -9.97 -6.44
CA ASN A 30 -3.98 -11.33 -6.19
C ASN A 30 -2.52 -11.36 -5.69
N LYS A 31 -2.00 -10.24 -5.20
CA LYS A 31 -0.63 -10.05 -4.73
C LYS A 31 -0.62 -9.33 -3.39
N ARG A 32 0.56 -9.28 -2.76
CA ARG A 32 0.85 -8.37 -1.66
C ARG A 32 1.17 -6.97 -2.18
N LEU A 33 0.91 -5.95 -1.38
CA LEU A 33 1.26 -4.56 -1.73
C LEU A 33 2.77 -4.41 -2.00
N TYR A 34 3.65 -5.10 -1.24
CA TYR A 34 5.09 -5.06 -1.47
C TYR A 34 5.50 -5.51 -2.88
N GLU A 35 4.76 -6.41 -3.52
CA GLU A 35 5.10 -6.87 -4.88
C GLU A 35 4.93 -5.74 -5.90
N TYR A 36 3.88 -4.93 -5.75
CA TYR A 36 3.67 -3.74 -6.57
C TYR A 36 4.68 -2.65 -6.25
N GLN A 37 4.99 -2.45 -4.97
CA GLN A 37 5.98 -1.47 -4.52
C GLN A 37 7.37 -1.75 -5.09
N ILE A 38 7.80 -3.01 -5.11
CA ILE A 38 9.09 -3.41 -5.69
C ILE A 38 9.10 -3.21 -7.21
N GLU A 39 7.99 -3.52 -7.88
CA GLU A 39 7.86 -3.34 -9.34
C GLU A 39 8.06 -1.89 -9.79
N LEU A 40 7.71 -0.90 -8.96
CA LEU A 40 7.97 0.52 -9.23
C LEU A 40 9.45 0.84 -9.43
N PHE A 41 10.32 0.09 -8.77
CA PHE A 41 11.76 0.32 -8.78
C PHE A 41 12.53 -0.68 -9.67
N LYS A 42 11.87 -1.45 -10.51
CA LYS A 42 12.52 -2.48 -11.34
C LYS A 42 13.65 -1.97 -12.23
N ASN A 43 13.60 -0.70 -12.61
CA ASN A 43 14.62 -0.04 -13.44
C ASN A 43 15.74 0.61 -12.60
N PHE A 44 15.67 0.54 -11.27
CA PHE A 44 16.67 1.08 -10.37
C PHE A 44 17.71 -0.02 -10.06
N ASN A 45 18.96 0.24 -10.39
CA ASN A 45 20.05 -0.68 -10.06
C ASN A 45 20.47 -0.48 -8.59
N GLN A 46 19.57 -0.82 -7.65
CA GLN A 46 19.75 -0.63 -6.21
C GLN A 46 19.28 -1.86 -5.42
N LYS A 47 19.85 -2.08 -4.25
CA LYS A 47 19.39 -3.12 -3.32
C LYS A 47 18.07 -2.74 -2.67
N PHE A 48 17.19 -3.73 -2.53
CA PHE A 48 15.89 -3.60 -1.88
C PHE A 48 15.95 -4.08 -0.44
N PHE A 49 15.43 -3.27 0.45
CA PHE A 49 15.24 -3.60 1.86
C PHE A 49 13.79 -3.37 2.25
N LEU A 50 13.23 -4.33 2.97
CA LEU A 50 11.89 -4.24 3.55
C LEU A 50 11.99 -4.33 5.06
N SER A 51 11.64 -3.26 5.78
CA SER A 51 11.60 -3.29 7.23
C SER A 51 10.30 -3.93 7.72
N LEU A 52 10.40 -4.84 8.69
CA LEU A 52 9.28 -5.55 9.29
C LEU A 52 9.38 -5.54 10.81
N PRO A 53 8.24 -5.63 11.55
CA PRO A 53 8.27 -5.78 13.00
C PRO A 53 9.05 -7.05 13.39
N SER A 54 9.84 -6.99 14.45
CA SER A 54 10.71 -8.10 14.89
C SER A 54 9.95 -9.37 15.26
N ASP A 55 8.69 -9.26 15.68
CA ASP A 55 7.81 -10.38 16.04
C ASP A 55 6.96 -10.89 14.86
N PHE A 56 7.05 -10.27 13.67
CA PHE A 56 6.28 -10.68 12.49
C PHE A 56 6.83 -12.00 11.90
N LYS A 57 5.94 -12.98 11.80
CA LYS A 57 6.28 -14.29 11.21
C LYS A 57 5.84 -14.34 9.75
N LEU A 58 6.81 -14.43 8.86
CA LEU A 58 6.58 -14.64 7.44
C LEU A 58 5.94 -16.01 7.18
N SER A 59 5.11 -16.07 6.14
CA SER A 59 4.71 -17.35 5.58
C SER A 59 5.82 -17.90 4.66
N LYS A 60 5.87 -19.22 4.47
CA LYS A 60 6.81 -19.84 3.52
C LYS A 60 6.64 -19.28 2.09
N PHE A 61 5.40 -18.89 1.74
CA PHE A 61 5.11 -18.26 0.47
C PHE A 61 5.78 -16.88 0.37
N ASP A 62 5.57 -16.02 1.38
CA ASP A 62 6.15 -14.68 1.40
C ASP A 62 7.68 -14.72 1.46
N GLU A 63 8.28 -15.64 2.25
CA GLU A 63 9.74 -15.84 2.30
C GLU A 63 10.31 -16.18 0.91
N LYS A 64 9.69 -17.15 0.23
CA LYS A 64 10.09 -17.55 -1.12
C LYS A 64 9.94 -16.38 -2.10
N LYS A 65 8.82 -15.66 -2.03
CA LYS A 65 8.52 -14.54 -2.94
C LYS A 65 9.50 -13.37 -2.77
N LEU A 66 9.79 -12.98 -1.54
CA LEU A 66 10.74 -11.90 -1.25
C LEU A 66 12.16 -12.27 -1.69
N LYS A 67 12.54 -13.55 -1.54
CA LYS A 67 13.82 -14.05 -2.05
C LYS A 67 13.88 -14.02 -3.58
N GLU A 68 12.82 -14.43 -4.29
CA GLU A 68 12.71 -14.32 -5.75
C GLU A 68 12.82 -12.88 -6.25
N LEU A 69 12.34 -11.93 -5.46
CA LEU A 69 12.39 -10.49 -5.75
C LEU A 69 13.70 -9.83 -5.29
N ASN A 70 14.68 -10.59 -4.76
CA ASN A 70 15.95 -10.10 -4.23
C ASN A 70 15.78 -9.00 -3.16
N VAL A 71 14.82 -9.17 -2.24
CA VAL A 71 14.55 -8.24 -1.15
C VAL A 71 15.19 -8.76 0.13
N GLU A 72 16.02 -7.94 0.76
CA GLU A 72 16.57 -8.18 2.09
C GLU A 72 15.59 -7.70 3.16
N ILE A 73 15.35 -8.53 4.17
CA ILE A 73 14.39 -8.21 5.25
C ILE A 73 15.16 -7.69 6.45
N LEU A 74 14.70 -6.53 6.96
CA LEU A 74 15.22 -5.93 8.18
C LEU A 74 14.18 -6.04 9.28
N PHE A 75 14.42 -6.91 10.24
CA PHE A 75 13.57 -6.99 11.43
C PHE A 75 13.91 -5.87 12.41
N VAL A 76 12.94 -5.01 12.65
CA VAL A 76 13.07 -3.80 13.44
C VAL A 76 12.39 -3.99 14.80
N PRO A 77 12.99 -3.59 15.91
CA PRO A 77 12.33 -3.65 17.22
C PRO A 77 10.97 -2.98 17.20
N ASN A 78 10.00 -3.58 17.92
CA ASN A 78 8.66 -3.04 18.01
C ASN A 78 8.64 -1.70 18.76
N ASN A 79 7.63 -0.87 18.48
CA ASN A 79 7.37 0.41 19.12
C ASN A 79 8.37 1.54 18.80
N LEU A 80 9.24 1.37 17.83
CA LEU A 80 10.02 2.49 17.30
C LEU A 80 9.14 3.44 16.48
N SER A 81 9.42 4.75 16.57
CA SER A 81 8.89 5.75 15.65
C SER A 81 9.41 5.53 14.22
N LEU A 82 8.85 6.22 13.24
CA LEU A 82 9.33 6.15 11.86
C LEU A 82 10.81 6.56 11.77
N GLY A 83 11.19 7.67 12.40
CA GLY A 83 12.57 8.16 12.39
C GLY A 83 13.54 7.19 13.06
N GLU A 84 13.20 6.65 14.24
CA GLU A 84 14.02 5.63 14.90
C GLU A 84 14.17 4.38 14.02
N SER A 85 13.09 3.95 13.37
CA SER A 85 13.07 2.79 12.47
C SER A 85 13.96 3.00 11.25
N VAL A 86 13.91 4.19 10.63
CA VAL A 86 14.77 4.54 9.50
C VAL A 86 16.24 4.58 9.92
N VAL A 87 16.56 5.25 11.03
CA VAL A 87 17.94 5.31 11.58
C VAL A 87 18.45 3.91 11.90
N TYR A 88 17.63 3.05 12.52
CA TYR A 88 17.97 1.65 12.80
C TYR A 88 18.32 0.90 11.50
N CYS A 89 17.45 0.97 10.48
CA CYS A 89 17.66 0.27 9.21
C CYS A 89 18.95 0.73 8.51
N LEU A 90 19.19 2.04 8.43
CA LEU A 90 20.38 2.60 7.79
C LEU A 90 21.68 2.17 8.50
N ASN A 91 21.67 2.12 9.83
CA ASN A 91 22.81 1.65 10.61
C ASN A 91 23.07 0.14 10.42
N VAL A 92 22.02 -0.70 10.41
CA VAL A 92 22.16 -2.15 10.20
C VAL A 92 22.70 -2.46 8.80
N CYS A 93 22.28 -1.70 7.78
CA CYS A 93 22.76 -1.88 6.41
C CYS A 93 24.10 -1.22 6.13
N CYS A 94 24.65 -0.42 7.04
CA CYS A 94 25.83 0.46 6.81
C CYS A 94 25.67 1.32 5.54
N ALA A 95 24.45 1.76 5.24
CA ALA A 95 24.10 2.48 4.01
C ALA A 95 24.31 4.00 4.19
N PHE A 96 25.57 4.43 4.26
CA PHE A 96 25.91 5.83 4.56
C PHE A 96 26.25 6.65 3.33
N ASP A 97 26.81 6.02 2.30
CA ASP A 97 27.38 6.68 1.13
C ASP A 97 26.56 6.46 -0.16
N GLU A 98 25.55 5.61 -0.11
CA GLU A 98 24.71 5.33 -1.27
C GLU A 98 23.44 6.19 -1.26
N LYS A 99 22.98 6.62 -2.43
CA LYS A 99 21.69 7.29 -2.56
C LYS A 99 20.57 6.45 -1.96
N LEU A 100 19.76 7.05 -1.11
CA LEU A 100 18.65 6.43 -0.40
C LEU A 100 17.32 6.80 -1.04
N TYR A 101 16.50 5.79 -1.29
CA TYR A 101 15.09 5.94 -1.63
C TYR A 101 14.25 5.32 -0.51
N ILE A 102 13.30 6.06 0.02
CA ILE A 102 12.35 5.59 1.02
C ILE A 102 10.97 5.55 0.40
N LEU A 103 10.26 4.44 0.59
CA LEU A 103 8.84 4.29 0.27
C LEU A 103 8.11 3.78 1.51
N HIS A 104 7.05 4.46 1.93
CA HIS A 104 6.22 3.98 3.03
C HIS A 104 5.48 2.69 2.66
N GLY A 105 5.35 1.78 3.62
CA GLY A 105 4.75 0.46 3.41
C GLY A 105 3.25 0.48 3.07
N ASP A 106 2.57 1.56 3.38
CA ASP A 106 1.14 1.81 3.12
C ASP A 106 0.89 2.71 1.90
N THR A 107 1.88 2.88 1.05
CA THR A 107 1.86 3.81 -0.09
C THR A 107 2.17 3.10 -1.39
N PHE A 108 1.45 3.45 -2.45
CA PHE A 108 1.72 2.99 -3.82
C PHE A 108 1.49 4.13 -4.83
N PHE A 109 2.19 4.07 -5.93
CA PHE A 109 2.05 4.97 -7.07
C PHE A 109 1.89 4.12 -8.35
N LYS A 110 1.10 4.58 -9.31
CA LYS A 110 1.08 3.91 -10.63
C LYS A 110 2.32 4.27 -11.43
N GLU A 111 2.83 5.50 -11.23
CA GLU A 111 4.07 6.00 -11.83
C GLU A 111 4.87 6.73 -10.76
N LEU A 112 6.17 6.46 -10.69
CA LEU A 112 7.05 7.02 -9.68
C LEU A 112 8.38 7.44 -10.32
N ALA A 113 8.73 8.70 -10.12
CA ALA A 113 10.01 9.26 -10.55
C ALA A 113 10.71 9.97 -9.38
N PHE A 114 12.03 9.93 -9.36
CA PHE A 114 12.83 10.62 -8.37
C PHE A 114 13.88 11.51 -9.03
N LYS A 115 14.18 12.60 -8.35
CA LYS A 115 15.38 13.40 -8.58
C LYS A 115 16.46 13.07 -7.54
N GLU A 116 17.50 13.89 -7.45
CA GLU A 116 18.62 13.63 -6.52
C GLU A 116 18.16 13.66 -5.05
N ASN A 117 17.49 14.74 -4.67
CA ASN A 117 16.78 14.89 -3.39
C ASN A 117 15.34 15.28 -3.74
N SER A 118 14.38 14.45 -3.44
CA SER A 118 13.01 14.74 -3.83
C SER A 118 11.97 14.19 -2.86
N LEU A 119 10.83 14.87 -2.81
CA LEU A 119 9.66 14.50 -2.06
C LEU A 119 8.49 14.31 -3.03
N GLN A 120 7.78 13.19 -2.92
CA GLN A 120 6.49 13.04 -3.59
C GLN A 120 5.41 13.69 -2.73
N VAL A 121 4.58 14.52 -3.36
CA VAL A 121 3.44 15.17 -2.71
C VAL A 121 2.18 14.91 -3.50
N ALA A 122 1.06 14.83 -2.81
CA ALA A 122 -0.25 14.60 -3.42
C ALA A 122 -1.31 15.50 -2.78
N LYS A 123 -2.44 15.69 -3.47
CA LYS A 123 -3.63 16.32 -2.90
C LYS A 123 -4.53 15.26 -2.31
N VAL A 124 -5.05 15.50 -1.11
CA VAL A 124 -6.09 14.67 -0.48
C VAL A 124 -7.34 15.48 -0.22
N LYS A 125 -8.45 14.77 -0.22
CA LYS A 125 -9.79 15.33 0.08
C LYS A 125 -10.30 14.90 1.46
N GLU A 126 -9.59 14.00 2.15
CA GLU A 126 -10.03 13.40 3.41
C GLU A 126 -9.29 14.00 4.59
N ASN A 127 -10.02 14.25 5.69
CA ASN A 127 -9.46 14.71 6.95
C ASN A 127 -8.75 13.57 7.67
N TYR A 128 -7.41 13.61 7.71
CA TYR A 128 -6.58 12.70 8.47
C TYR A 128 -5.29 13.38 8.92
N ASP A 129 -4.55 12.74 9.82
CA ASP A 129 -3.26 13.26 10.34
C ASP A 129 -2.13 13.10 9.32
N TRP A 130 -2.11 13.93 8.27
CA TRP A 130 -1.08 13.96 7.24
C TRP A 130 0.09 14.88 7.63
N ALA A 131 1.27 14.63 7.10
CA ALA A 131 2.35 15.59 7.09
C ALA A 131 2.22 16.49 5.86
N TYR A 132 2.01 17.78 6.07
CA TYR A 132 1.83 18.75 5.00
C TYR A 132 3.14 19.37 4.54
N LEU A 133 3.10 19.85 3.32
CA LEU A 133 4.08 20.74 2.74
C LEU A 133 3.33 22.00 2.26
N ASP A 134 3.43 23.06 3.06
CA ASP A 134 3.21 24.41 2.59
C ASP A 134 4.58 25.12 2.42
N ASN A 135 4.81 26.27 2.96
CA ASN A 135 6.13 26.91 2.96
C ASN A 135 7.12 26.26 3.94
N GLU A 136 6.63 25.41 4.87
CA GLU A 136 7.39 24.64 5.84
C GLU A 136 6.78 23.27 6.09
N PHE A 137 7.60 22.28 6.54
CA PHE A 137 7.08 20.97 6.96
C PHE A 137 6.33 21.09 8.28
N HIS A 138 5.09 20.62 8.33
CA HIS A 138 4.25 20.63 9.54
C HIS A 138 3.79 19.24 9.97
N THR A 139 3.76 19.01 11.26
CA THR A 139 3.05 17.94 11.95
C THR A 139 2.53 18.46 13.28
N PRO A 140 1.32 18.14 13.71
CA PRO A 140 0.16 17.59 13.02
C PRO A 140 -0.71 18.71 12.44
N LEU A 141 -1.58 18.50 11.80
CA LEU A 141 -2.33 18.66 10.62
C LEU A 141 -3.64 19.37 10.82
N LYS A 142 -3.81 20.47 10.13
CA LYS A 142 -5.13 20.98 9.78
C LYS A 142 -5.33 20.73 8.31
N THR A 143 -6.42 20.07 7.94
CA THR A 143 -6.87 20.01 6.57
C THR A 143 -7.36 21.36 6.12
N ILE A 144 -6.69 21.90 5.12
CA ILE A 144 -7.22 22.96 4.27
C ILE A 144 -7.39 22.32 2.89
N GLU A 145 -8.50 22.55 2.21
CA GLU A 145 -8.93 21.83 0.99
C GLU A 145 -7.92 21.78 -0.18
N ASP A 146 -6.84 22.51 -0.12
CA ASP A 146 -5.85 22.60 -1.20
C ASP A 146 -4.41 22.24 -0.78
N ASP A 147 -4.20 21.74 0.42
CA ASP A 147 -2.86 21.46 0.92
C ASP A 147 -2.25 20.21 0.28
N LEU A 148 -0.95 20.33 -0.03
CA LEU A 148 -0.14 19.22 -0.49
C LEU A 148 0.35 18.45 0.73
N ILE A 149 0.13 17.14 0.73
CA ILE A 149 0.64 16.24 1.75
C ILE A 149 1.87 15.49 1.25
N LEU A 150 2.70 15.05 2.19
CA LEU A 150 3.80 14.13 1.91
C LEU A 150 3.24 12.75 1.58
N ALA A 151 3.42 12.30 0.35
CA ALA A 151 2.84 11.06 -0.17
C ALA A 151 3.66 9.79 0.13
N GLY A 152 4.62 9.86 1.06
CA GLY A 152 5.34 8.69 1.56
C GLY A 152 6.44 8.14 0.66
N ALA A 153 6.93 8.91 -0.33
CA ALA A 153 8.07 8.52 -1.14
C ALA A 153 9.10 9.65 -1.23
N TYR A 154 10.36 9.30 -0.94
CA TYR A 154 11.45 10.27 -0.77
C TYR A 154 12.76 9.77 -1.35
N SER A 155 13.64 10.71 -1.76
CA SER A 155 15.03 10.40 -2.10
C SER A 155 16.00 11.34 -1.40
N PHE A 156 17.13 10.79 -0.96
CA PHE A 156 18.19 11.50 -0.23
C PHE A 156 19.54 11.14 -0.81
N SER A 157 20.32 12.15 -1.18
CA SER A 157 21.68 11.94 -1.69
C SER A 157 22.71 11.70 -0.58
N HIS A 158 22.43 12.13 0.65
CA HIS A 158 23.33 12.07 1.80
C HIS A 158 22.67 11.38 3.01
N PRO A 159 22.55 10.03 3.03
CA PRO A 159 21.88 9.31 4.11
C PRO A 159 22.51 9.52 5.49
N GLN A 160 23.82 9.62 5.57
CA GLN A 160 24.51 9.88 6.84
C GLN A 160 24.10 11.23 7.44
N PHE A 161 23.96 12.26 6.61
CA PHE A 161 23.48 13.55 7.07
C PHE A 161 22.00 13.52 7.47
N LEU A 162 21.17 12.73 6.76
CA LEU A 162 19.80 12.50 7.16
C LEU A 162 19.71 11.84 8.55
N ILE A 163 20.52 10.82 8.82
CA ILE A 163 20.59 10.18 10.15
C ILE A 163 20.89 11.25 11.22
N LYS A 164 21.92 12.09 11.00
CA LYS A 164 22.25 13.17 11.93
C LYS A 164 21.04 14.07 12.16
N CYS A 165 20.38 14.55 11.11
CA CYS A 165 19.23 15.43 11.22
C CYS A 165 18.06 14.79 11.99
N ILE A 166 17.77 13.51 11.75
CA ILE A 166 16.69 12.78 12.45
C ILE A 166 17.05 12.65 13.95
N VAL A 167 18.28 12.29 14.28
CA VAL A 167 18.72 12.14 15.69
C VAL A 167 18.67 13.48 16.40
N GLU A 168 19.18 14.56 15.81
CA GLU A 168 19.15 15.93 16.37
C GLU A 168 17.71 16.47 16.50
N SER A 169 16.76 15.93 15.75
CA SER A 169 15.33 16.25 15.82
C SER A 169 14.54 15.29 16.74
N ASN A 170 15.17 14.69 17.74
CA ASN A 170 14.55 13.72 18.66
C ASN A 170 13.83 12.57 17.94
N TYR A 171 14.44 12.07 16.88
CA TYR A 171 13.90 11.01 16.03
C TYR A 171 12.57 11.32 15.33
N SER A 172 12.18 12.60 15.23
CA SER A 172 11.12 13.03 14.33
C SER A 172 11.60 12.95 12.88
N PHE A 173 10.98 12.09 12.07
CA PHE A 173 11.37 11.94 10.67
C PHE A 173 11.10 13.22 9.86
N VAL A 174 9.93 13.85 10.09
CA VAL A 174 9.54 15.09 9.38
C VAL A 174 10.43 16.26 9.76
N ASP A 175 10.72 16.47 11.05
CA ASP A 175 11.62 17.54 11.49
C ASP A 175 13.07 17.27 11.06
N GLY A 176 13.46 16.00 11.00
CA GLY A 176 14.72 15.56 10.42
C GLY A 176 14.83 15.93 8.93
N MET A 177 13.78 15.71 8.14
CA MET A 177 13.71 16.17 6.74
C MET A 177 13.75 17.69 6.62
N LYS A 178 13.06 18.41 7.50
CA LYS A 178 13.12 19.89 7.58
C LYS A 178 14.53 20.37 7.87
N SER A 179 15.25 19.72 8.76
CA SER A 179 16.64 20.04 9.07
C SER A 179 17.57 19.70 7.91
N TYR A 180 17.34 18.56 7.23
CA TYR A 180 18.07 18.14 6.04
C TYR A 180 17.92 19.15 4.90
N SER A 181 16.69 19.65 4.68
CA SER A 181 16.37 20.58 3.58
C SER A 181 17.09 21.94 3.67
N LYS A 182 17.56 22.32 4.87
CA LYS A 182 18.35 23.54 5.05
C LYS A 182 19.73 23.47 4.38
N VAL A 183 20.24 22.27 4.13
CA VAL A 183 21.54 22.03 3.48
C VAL A 183 21.37 21.47 2.08
N TYR A 184 20.45 20.51 1.92
CA TYR A 184 20.15 19.85 0.66
C TYR A 184 18.67 20.06 0.30
N ALA A 185 18.42 21.03 -0.59
CA ALA A 185 17.05 21.35 -1.01
C ALA A 185 16.36 20.17 -1.68
N PHE A 186 15.07 20.03 -1.45
CA PHE A 186 14.25 19.02 -2.11
C PHE A 186 13.56 19.55 -3.36
N ASP A 187 13.56 18.76 -4.41
CA ASP A 187 12.62 18.88 -5.51
C ASP A 187 11.26 18.32 -5.09
N ILE A 188 10.22 19.13 -5.20
CA ILE A 188 8.85 18.75 -4.89
C ILE A 188 8.22 18.20 -6.16
N ILE A 189 7.79 16.93 -6.12
CA ILE A 189 7.17 16.25 -7.26
C ILE A 189 5.71 15.98 -6.92
N LYS A 190 4.81 16.70 -7.60
CA LYS A 190 3.36 16.44 -7.50
C LYS A 190 3.03 15.15 -8.23
N ASN A 191 2.31 14.25 -7.56
CA ASN A 191 1.99 12.94 -8.10
C ASN A 191 0.51 12.61 -7.93
N ASP A 192 -0.23 12.69 -9.03
CA ASP A 192 -1.68 12.42 -9.07
C ASP A 192 -1.98 10.91 -9.16
N THR A 193 -0.95 10.07 -9.28
CA THR A 193 -1.09 8.60 -9.36
C THR A 193 -0.94 7.91 -8.01
N TRP A 194 -0.78 8.69 -6.94
CA TRP A 194 -0.66 8.21 -5.57
C TRP A 194 -1.91 7.51 -5.08
N LEU A 195 -1.73 6.39 -4.39
CA LEU A 195 -2.76 5.59 -3.75
C LEU A 195 -2.35 5.33 -2.30
N ASP A 196 -3.23 5.71 -1.38
CA ASP A 196 -3.06 5.51 0.05
C ASP A 196 -3.68 4.19 0.52
N PHE A 197 -2.95 3.48 1.39
CA PHE A 197 -3.36 2.23 2.04
C PHE A 197 -3.21 2.30 3.58
N GLY A 198 -3.01 3.50 4.12
CA GLY A 198 -2.83 3.72 5.56
C GLY A 198 -4.12 3.64 6.38
N LEU A 199 -5.26 3.96 5.77
CA LEU A 199 -6.59 3.85 6.37
C LEU A 199 -7.42 2.78 5.68
N ILE A 200 -8.35 2.15 6.41
CA ILE A 200 -9.23 1.11 5.84
C ILE A 200 -10.14 1.68 4.73
N THR A 201 -10.60 2.91 4.87
CA THR A 201 -11.43 3.61 3.86
C THR A 201 -10.64 3.90 2.60
N SER A 202 -9.45 4.50 2.73
CA SER A 202 -8.56 4.77 1.60
C SER A 202 -8.03 3.49 0.96
N TYR A 203 -7.79 2.43 1.74
CA TYR A 203 -7.46 1.10 1.21
C TYR A 203 -8.53 0.60 0.24
N PHE A 204 -9.81 0.57 0.63
CA PHE A 204 -10.89 0.11 -0.25
C PHE A 204 -11.08 1.04 -1.46
N HIS A 205 -10.87 2.35 -1.29
CA HIS A 205 -10.91 3.29 -2.40
C HIS A 205 -9.75 3.04 -3.39
N SER A 206 -8.53 2.93 -2.89
CA SER A 206 -7.32 2.69 -3.69
C SER A 206 -7.35 1.33 -4.38
N LYS A 207 -7.86 0.31 -3.71
CA LYS A 207 -8.03 -1.05 -4.25
C LYS A 207 -8.85 -1.08 -5.54
N LYS A 208 -9.88 -0.21 -5.68
CA LYS A 208 -10.69 -0.07 -6.91
C LYS A 208 -9.84 0.34 -8.12
N SER A 209 -8.79 1.12 -7.89
CA SER A 209 -7.91 1.64 -8.95
C SER A 209 -6.88 0.63 -9.45
N VAL A 210 -6.76 -0.52 -8.78
CA VAL A 210 -5.83 -1.61 -9.12
C VAL A 210 -6.63 -2.84 -9.50
N SER A 211 -6.99 -2.93 -10.78
CA SER A 211 -7.74 -4.09 -11.27
C SER A 211 -6.83 -5.28 -11.53
N THR A 212 -7.25 -6.47 -11.08
CA THR A 212 -6.63 -7.74 -11.45
C THR A 212 -7.43 -8.38 -12.57
N GLN A 213 -7.18 -7.95 -13.78
CA GLN A 213 -7.79 -8.57 -14.95
C GLN A 213 -7.03 -9.84 -15.35
N ARG A 214 -7.76 -10.92 -15.61
CA ARG A 214 -7.23 -12.03 -16.40
C ARG A 214 -7.23 -11.60 -17.87
N SER A 215 -6.30 -12.09 -18.67
CA SER A 215 -6.11 -11.69 -20.07
C SER A 215 -7.38 -11.78 -20.96
N PHE A 216 -8.36 -12.59 -20.56
CA PHE A 216 -9.62 -12.79 -21.29
C PHE A 216 -10.84 -12.08 -20.68
N ASN A 217 -10.69 -11.45 -19.50
CA ASN A 217 -11.77 -10.67 -18.87
C ASN A 217 -11.45 -9.20 -18.95
N ASN A 218 -12.45 -8.39 -19.25
CA ASN A 218 -12.42 -6.96 -19.09
C ASN A 218 -13.29 -6.57 -17.88
N ILE A 219 -12.69 -5.87 -16.93
CA ILE A 219 -13.33 -5.43 -15.69
C ILE A 219 -13.19 -3.93 -15.59
N ASP A 220 -14.31 -3.23 -15.56
CA ASP A 220 -14.38 -1.79 -15.29
C ASP A 220 -15.15 -1.55 -13.99
N ILE A 221 -14.61 -0.69 -13.14
CA ILE A 221 -15.23 -0.35 -11.84
C ILE A 221 -15.61 1.12 -11.87
N SER A 222 -16.89 1.39 -12.01
CA SER A 222 -17.44 2.75 -12.08
C SER A 222 -18.79 2.84 -11.38
N ASN A 223 -19.11 4.00 -10.83
CA ASN A 223 -20.41 4.32 -10.23
C ASN A 223 -20.92 3.28 -9.20
N GLY A 224 -20.01 2.62 -8.46
CA GLY A 224 -20.40 1.61 -7.49
C GLY A 224 -20.74 0.23 -8.07
N TYR A 225 -20.44 0.01 -9.34
CA TYR A 225 -20.64 -1.27 -10.03
C TYR A 225 -19.35 -1.75 -10.67
N ILE A 226 -19.24 -3.06 -10.79
CA ILE A 226 -18.22 -3.76 -11.55
C ILE A 226 -18.88 -4.25 -12.84
N LYS A 227 -18.51 -3.67 -13.98
CA LYS A 227 -18.88 -4.20 -15.28
C LYS A 227 -17.89 -5.29 -15.71
N LYS A 228 -18.40 -6.47 -16.02
CA LYS A 228 -17.59 -7.60 -16.50
C LYS A 228 -18.03 -8.02 -17.88
N SER A 229 -17.08 -8.07 -18.80
CA SER A 229 -17.19 -8.69 -20.11
C SER A 229 -16.02 -9.64 -20.35
N SER A 230 -16.10 -10.48 -21.34
CA SER A 230 -15.05 -11.45 -21.65
C SER A 230 -14.98 -11.73 -23.14
N SER A 231 -13.76 -11.91 -23.66
CA SER A 231 -13.56 -12.44 -25.02
C SER A 231 -14.01 -13.91 -25.11
N TRP A 232 -14.09 -14.61 -23.99
CA TRP A 232 -14.63 -15.97 -23.92
C TRP A 232 -16.15 -15.94 -23.71
N GLN A 233 -16.88 -15.84 -24.83
CA GLN A 233 -18.32 -15.61 -24.86
C GLN A 233 -19.13 -16.72 -24.17
N GLU A 234 -18.78 -17.98 -24.32
CA GLU A 234 -19.49 -19.09 -23.68
C GLU A 234 -19.45 -18.97 -22.14
N LYS A 235 -18.31 -18.56 -21.59
CA LYS A 235 -18.15 -18.38 -20.16
C LYS A 235 -19.00 -17.23 -19.64
N ILE A 236 -18.97 -16.06 -20.30
CA ILE A 236 -19.76 -14.91 -19.84
C ILE A 236 -21.27 -15.21 -19.93
N LYS A 237 -21.72 -15.88 -20.98
CA LYS A 237 -23.11 -16.32 -21.12
C LYS A 237 -23.52 -17.31 -20.02
N ALA A 238 -22.64 -18.23 -19.64
CA ALA A 238 -22.92 -19.15 -18.54
C ALA A 238 -23.03 -18.41 -17.20
N GLU A 239 -22.20 -17.41 -16.94
CA GLU A 239 -22.28 -16.56 -15.74
C GLU A 239 -23.59 -15.74 -15.74
N ILE A 240 -23.98 -15.13 -16.87
CA ILE A 240 -25.24 -14.39 -17.03
C ILE A 240 -26.43 -15.31 -16.76
N ASN A 241 -26.45 -16.47 -17.41
CA ASN A 241 -27.53 -17.46 -17.23
C ASN A 241 -27.65 -17.92 -15.77
N TRP A 242 -26.55 -18.02 -15.05
CA TRP A 242 -26.54 -18.33 -13.62
C TRP A 242 -27.26 -17.25 -12.80
N PHE A 243 -26.97 -15.97 -13.06
CA PHE A 243 -27.64 -14.85 -12.38
C PHE A 243 -29.14 -14.77 -12.73
N ASP A 244 -29.50 -14.93 -14.01
CA ASP A 244 -30.89 -14.83 -14.48
C ASP A 244 -31.76 -15.95 -13.92
N ASN A 245 -31.18 -17.12 -13.63
CA ASN A 245 -31.90 -18.28 -13.09
C ASN A 245 -31.74 -18.45 -11.57
N LEU A 246 -31.16 -17.46 -10.88
CA LEU A 246 -31.00 -17.51 -9.43
C LEU A 246 -32.37 -17.46 -8.74
N PRO A 247 -32.70 -18.40 -7.82
CA PRO A 247 -33.93 -18.35 -7.03
C PRO A 247 -34.07 -17.03 -6.26
N LYS A 248 -35.26 -16.44 -6.23
CA LYS A 248 -35.52 -15.14 -5.57
C LYS A 248 -35.12 -15.13 -4.10
N GLU A 249 -35.25 -16.27 -3.42
CA GLU A 249 -34.88 -16.47 -2.02
C GLU A 249 -33.39 -16.26 -1.77
N LEU A 250 -32.57 -16.42 -2.81
CA LEU A 250 -31.12 -16.25 -2.72
C LEU A 250 -30.63 -14.82 -3.04
N PHE A 251 -31.51 -13.93 -3.53
CA PHE A 251 -31.14 -12.56 -3.87
C PHE A 251 -30.58 -11.77 -2.68
N ILE A 252 -31.04 -12.07 -1.46
CA ILE A 252 -30.53 -11.43 -0.24
C ILE A 252 -29.05 -11.77 0.08
N TYR A 253 -28.53 -12.84 -0.53
CA TYR A 253 -27.15 -13.30 -0.34
C TYR A 253 -26.23 -12.92 -1.50
N THR A 254 -26.74 -12.22 -2.50
CA THR A 254 -25.98 -11.79 -3.67
C THR A 254 -26.00 -10.27 -3.79
N PRO A 255 -24.91 -9.66 -4.31
CA PRO A 255 -24.95 -8.26 -4.72
C PRO A 255 -26.03 -8.04 -5.81
N LYS A 256 -26.45 -6.79 -6.00
CA LYS A 256 -27.30 -6.46 -7.14
C LYS A 256 -26.58 -6.74 -8.46
N VAL A 257 -27.27 -7.36 -9.38
CA VAL A 257 -26.74 -7.69 -10.71
C VAL A 257 -27.67 -7.16 -11.78
N ILE A 258 -27.08 -6.62 -12.84
CA ILE A 258 -27.78 -6.19 -14.06
C ILE A 258 -27.12 -6.96 -15.21
N THR A 259 -27.88 -7.81 -15.89
CA THR A 259 -27.38 -8.63 -17.00
C THR A 259 -27.65 -7.95 -18.34
N TYR A 260 -26.72 -8.11 -19.28
CA TYR A 260 -26.80 -7.70 -20.67
C TYR A 260 -26.51 -8.92 -21.58
N GLU A 261 -26.54 -8.77 -22.87
CA GLU A 261 -26.38 -9.90 -23.81
C GLU A 261 -24.98 -10.56 -23.71
N ASP A 262 -23.92 -9.74 -23.53
CA ASP A 262 -22.51 -10.19 -23.55
C ASP A 262 -21.70 -9.73 -22.34
N SER A 263 -22.35 -9.14 -21.35
CA SER A 263 -21.74 -8.58 -20.15
C SER A 263 -22.73 -8.52 -19.01
N TYR A 264 -22.24 -8.27 -17.79
CA TYR A 264 -23.08 -7.93 -16.65
C TYR A 264 -22.43 -6.90 -15.76
N GLU A 265 -23.24 -6.18 -15.02
CA GLU A 265 -22.82 -5.28 -13.93
C GLU A 265 -23.22 -5.86 -12.60
N ILE A 266 -22.31 -5.88 -11.65
CA ILE A 266 -22.53 -6.35 -10.28
C ILE A 266 -22.15 -5.22 -9.30
N GLU A 267 -22.96 -5.01 -8.29
CA GLU A 267 -22.71 -4.04 -7.24
C GLU A 267 -21.33 -4.27 -6.61
N TYR A 268 -20.52 -3.21 -6.54
CA TYR A 268 -19.21 -3.26 -5.90
C TYR A 268 -19.36 -3.17 -4.37
N LEU A 269 -19.13 -4.28 -3.70
CA LEU A 269 -19.08 -4.31 -2.25
C LEU A 269 -17.65 -4.00 -1.77
N CYS A 270 -17.51 -2.98 -0.92
CA CYS A 270 -16.22 -2.61 -0.31
C CYS A 270 -15.81 -3.62 0.79
N ASN A 271 -15.72 -4.89 0.43
CA ASN A 271 -15.39 -6.01 1.31
C ASN A 271 -14.25 -6.84 0.73
N ASN A 272 -13.59 -7.60 1.60
CA ASN A 272 -12.63 -8.59 1.19
C ASN A 272 -13.32 -9.93 0.95
N THR A 273 -12.89 -10.64 -0.09
CA THR A 273 -13.40 -11.99 -0.32
C THR A 273 -12.82 -12.98 0.69
N LEU A 274 -13.54 -14.05 1.00
CA LEU A 274 -13.00 -15.13 1.85
C LEU A 274 -11.73 -15.73 1.28
N ALA A 275 -11.56 -15.76 -0.04
CA ALA A 275 -10.35 -16.20 -0.70
C ALA A 275 -9.16 -15.28 -0.41
N GLU A 276 -9.35 -13.96 -0.48
CA GLU A 276 -8.31 -12.99 -0.09
C GLU A 276 -7.93 -13.13 1.38
N LEU A 277 -8.93 -13.24 2.27
CA LEU A 277 -8.70 -13.40 3.70
C LEU A 277 -7.97 -14.71 4.00
N TYR A 278 -8.29 -15.80 3.30
CA TYR A 278 -7.64 -17.10 3.47
C TYR A 278 -6.18 -17.08 3.01
N VAL A 279 -5.91 -16.48 1.86
CA VAL A 279 -4.56 -16.48 1.26
C VAL A 279 -3.66 -15.44 1.93
N PHE A 280 -4.19 -14.24 2.19
CA PHE A 280 -3.40 -13.08 2.60
C PHE A 280 -3.59 -12.68 4.05
N GLY A 281 -4.71 -13.03 4.67
CA GLY A 281 -5.00 -12.69 6.06
C GLY A 281 -4.18 -13.51 7.07
N LYS A 282 -4.18 -13.04 8.31
CA LYS A 282 -3.63 -13.72 9.48
C LYS A 282 -4.72 -13.91 10.55
N LEU A 283 -5.93 -14.23 10.09
CA LEU A 283 -7.07 -14.44 10.99
C LEU A 283 -6.88 -15.70 11.84
N PRO A 284 -7.20 -15.64 13.13
CA PRO A 284 -7.05 -16.79 14.02
C PRO A 284 -8.02 -17.93 13.67
N SER A 285 -7.65 -19.15 13.99
CA SER A 285 -8.38 -20.36 13.60
C SER A 285 -9.85 -20.40 14.11
N TYR A 286 -10.14 -19.73 15.22
CA TYR A 286 -11.53 -19.68 15.73
C TYR A 286 -12.46 -18.86 14.80
N VAL A 287 -11.94 -17.85 14.10
CA VAL A 287 -12.70 -17.07 13.10
C VAL A 287 -13.11 -18.00 11.96
N TRP A 288 -12.16 -18.75 11.40
CA TRP A 288 -12.42 -19.71 10.33
C TRP A 288 -13.42 -20.80 10.76
N LYS A 289 -13.28 -21.33 11.97
CA LYS A 289 -14.26 -22.29 12.52
C LYS A 289 -15.67 -21.70 12.61
N ARG A 290 -15.81 -20.40 12.76
CA ARG A 290 -17.09 -19.71 12.85
C ARG A 290 -17.71 -19.46 11.48
N ILE A 291 -16.87 -19.17 10.46
CA ILE A 291 -17.29 -18.93 9.09
C ILE A 291 -17.82 -20.24 8.45
N PHE A 292 -17.18 -21.37 8.76
CA PHE A 292 -17.51 -22.67 8.15
C PHE A 292 -18.41 -23.57 9.04
N LYS A 293 -19.03 -23.04 10.05
CA LYS A 293 -20.13 -23.70 10.80
C LYS A 293 -21.47 -23.38 10.18
#